data_9fe5cc2c03d7a11988f1c1803a7d1d0d
#
_entry.id   9fe5cc2c03d7a11988f1c1803a7d1d0d
#
_cell.length_a   1.000
_cell.length_b   1.000
_cell.length_c   1.000
_cell.angle_alpha   90.00
_cell.angle_beta   90.00
_cell.angle_gamma   90.00
#
_symmetry.space_group_name_H-M   'P 1'
#
loop_
_entity.id
_entity.type
_entity.pdbx_description
1 polymer ?
#
loop_
_entity_poly.entity_id
_entity_poly.type
_entity_poly.pdbx_seq_one_letter_code
_entity_poly.pdbx_strand_id
1 'polypeptide(L)'
;SIDMILRAAAAKQAGRIDRLFVVGCLSERYADELRPELPEVDEFFGVKDWEGVVRALGGEWRSDLATERRLTTPRHYAYLKIGEGCDWKCGYCAIPLIRGPHVSVPMEQVLDEARRLAAGGVRELMVIAQDTTYYGVDLYGRRRLADLLTELCRIGGIEWIRLHYAYPTGFPDDVIEVMAHEPKICKYLDIPFQHISDAQLKAMKRRHTKADAYRLV
;
A
#
# COMPACT_ATOMS: atom_id res chain seq x y z
N SER A 1 -13.27 12.09 -6.42
CA SER A 1 -12.32 12.06 -7.58
C SER A 1 -12.90 12.81 -8.78
N ILE A 2 -14.12 12.48 -9.24
CA ILE A 2 -14.74 13.10 -10.43
C ILE A 2 -14.80 14.63 -10.28
N ASP A 3 -15.31 15.16 -9.18
CA ASP A 3 -15.35 16.61 -8.93
C ASP A 3 -13.98 17.30 -9.06
N MET A 4 -12.91 16.62 -8.64
CA MET A 4 -11.55 17.14 -8.80
C MET A 4 -11.15 17.21 -10.27
N ILE A 5 -11.49 16.19 -11.06
CA ILE A 5 -11.22 16.16 -12.51
C ILE A 5 -11.99 17.27 -13.20
N LEU A 6 -13.29 17.43 -12.92
CA LEU A 6 -14.13 18.48 -13.49
C LEU A 6 -13.61 19.89 -13.15
N ARG A 7 -13.15 20.11 -11.91
CA ARG A 7 -12.53 21.38 -11.50
C ARG A 7 -11.22 21.64 -12.24
N ALA A 8 -10.40 20.63 -12.48
CA ALA A 8 -9.19 20.73 -13.27
C ALA A 8 -9.50 20.97 -14.76
N ALA A 9 -10.53 20.29 -15.30
CA ALA A 9 -11.02 20.52 -16.66
C ALA A 9 -11.45 21.96 -16.87
N ALA A 10 -12.24 22.52 -15.94
CA ALA A 10 -12.61 23.94 -15.96
C ALA A 10 -11.40 24.88 -15.90
N ALA A 11 -10.35 24.52 -15.16
CA ALA A 11 -9.11 25.29 -15.13
C ALA A 11 -8.37 25.24 -16.47
N LYS A 12 -8.40 24.08 -17.17
CA LYS A 12 -7.83 23.91 -18.50
C LYS A 12 -8.60 24.76 -19.53
N GLN A 13 -9.93 24.70 -19.53
CA GLN A 13 -10.78 25.53 -20.42
C GLN A 13 -10.56 27.01 -20.19
N ALA A 14 -10.29 27.43 -18.96
CA ALA A 14 -9.97 28.83 -18.63
C ALA A 14 -8.52 29.23 -18.94
N GLY A 15 -7.72 28.35 -19.58
CA GLY A 15 -6.32 28.63 -19.95
C GLY A 15 -5.36 28.74 -18.76
N ARG A 16 -5.74 28.24 -17.57
CA ARG A 16 -4.89 28.27 -16.37
C ARG A 16 -3.92 27.10 -16.28
N ILE A 17 -4.21 26.00 -16.96
CA ILE A 17 -3.34 24.85 -17.13
C ILE A 17 -3.39 24.39 -18.58
N ASP A 18 -2.29 23.88 -19.11
CA ASP A 18 -2.16 23.46 -20.51
C ASP A 18 -2.60 22.02 -20.72
N ARG A 19 -2.29 21.14 -19.75
CA ARG A 19 -2.54 19.70 -19.85
C ARG A 19 -3.14 19.15 -18.56
N LEU A 20 -4.03 18.16 -18.70
CA LEU A 20 -4.70 17.47 -17.60
C LEU A 20 -4.48 15.97 -17.71
N PHE A 21 -3.78 15.40 -16.75
CA PHE A 21 -3.58 13.96 -16.63
C PHE A 21 -4.31 13.40 -15.41
N VAL A 22 -4.94 12.23 -15.57
CA VAL A 22 -5.63 11.52 -14.49
C VAL A 22 -4.89 10.23 -14.20
N VAL A 23 -4.42 10.07 -12.95
CA VAL A 23 -3.62 8.91 -12.49
C VAL A 23 -4.26 8.32 -11.25
N GLY A 24 -4.29 7.00 -11.15
CA GLY A 24 -4.67 6.32 -9.91
C GLY A 24 -5.77 5.28 -10.05
N CYS A 25 -6.41 4.94 -8.92
CA CYS A 25 -7.37 3.83 -8.84
C CYS A 25 -8.61 4.01 -9.72
N LEU A 26 -9.07 5.25 -9.91
CA LEU A 26 -10.23 5.54 -10.74
C LEU A 26 -9.89 5.29 -12.22
N SER A 27 -8.76 5.83 -12.69
CA SER A 27 -8.31 5.63 -14.07
C SER A 27 -7.93 4.18 -14.35
N GLU A 28 -7.27 3.47 -13.41
CA GLU A 28 -6.97 2.05 -13.57
C GLU A 28 -8.22 1.22 -13.88
N ARG A 29 -9.33 1.54 -13.23
CA ARG A 29 -10.54 0.73 -13.32
C ARG A 29 -11.50 1.18 -14.41
N TYR A 30 -11.55 2.47 -14.71
CA TYR A 30 -12.62 3.08 -15.50
C TYR A 30 -12.12 3.99 -16.62
N ALA A 31 -10.83 3.90 -17.02
CA ALA A 31 -10.28 4.79 -18.05
C ALA A 31 -11.08 4.73 -19.36
N ASP A 32 -11.45 3.54 -19.82
CA ASP A 32 -12.18 3.37 -21.08
C ASP A 32 -13.59 3.97 -21.04
N GLU A 33 -14.25 3.90 -19.87
CA GLU A 33 -15.58 4.49 -19.66
C GLU A 33 -15.49 6.01 -19.50
N LEU A 34 -14.42 6.51 -18.86
CA LEU A 34 -14.25 7.94 -18.57
C LEU A 34 -13.73 8.75 -19.76
N ARG A 35 -12.97 8.14 -20.67
CA ARG A 35 -12.43 8.85 -21.86
C ARG A 35 -13.51 9.57 -22.69
N PRO A 36 -14.62 8.92 -23.05
CA PRO A 36 -15.68 9.60 -23.81
C PRO A 36 -16.44 10.65 -23.00
N GLU A 37 -16.53 10.48 -21.68
CA GLU A 37 -17.28 11.39 -20.79
C GLU A 37 -16.46 12.60 -20.33
N LEU A 38 -15.13 12.54 -20.42
CA LEU A 38 -14.20 13.56 -19.97
C LEU A 38 -13.16 13.91 -21.06
N PRO A 39 -13.60 14.47 -22.20
CA PRO A 39 -12.73 14.76 -23.35
C PRO A 39 -11.65 15.82 -23.07
N GLU A 40 -11.79 16.60 -21.98
CA GLU A 40 -10.79 17.58 -21.54
C GLU A 40 -9.52 16.93 -20.95
N VAL A 41 -9.61 15.66 -20.55
CA VAL A 41 -8.46 14.91 -20.02
C VAL A 41 -7.57 14.48 -21.18
N ASP A 42 -6.31 14.89 -21.16
CA ASP A 42 -5.34 14.54 -22.21
C ASP A 42 -4.95 13.06 -22.16
N GLU A 43 -4.77 12.51 -20.95
CA GLU A 43 -4.38 11.09 -20.76
C GLU A 43 -4.82 10.55 -19.41
N PHE A 44 -5.16 9.26 -19.42
CA PHE A 44 -5.45 8.46 -18.20
C PHE A 44 -4.37 7.42 -18.02
N PHE A 45 -3.76 7.39 -16.83
CA PHE A 45 -2.72 6.43 -16.44
C PHE A 45 -3.20 5.51 -15.32
N GLY A 46 -2.80 4.25 -15.38
CA GLY A 46 -3.03 3.29 -14.32
C GLY A 46 -2.18 3.56 -13.06
N VAL A 47 -2.44 2.80 -12.00
CA VAL A 47 -1.75 2.97 -10.71
C VAL A 47 -0.26 2.58 -10.74
N LYS A 48 0.17 1.86 -11.76
CA LYS A 48 1.55 1.38 -11.92
C LYS A 48 2.29 2.05 -13.08
N ASP A 49 1.62 2.85 -13.89
CA ASP A 49 2.19 3.44 -15.11
C ASP A 49 2.93 4.76 -14.85
N TRP A 50 3.88 4.70 -13.92
CA TRP A 50 4.73 5.86 -13.61
C TRP A 50 5.64 6.28 -14.77
N GLU A 51 6.10 5.31 -15.57
CA GLU A 51 6.90 5.57 -16.76
C GLU A 51 6.11 6.37 -17.79
N GLY A 52 4.85 5.98 -18.06
CA GLY A 52 3.95 6.71 -18.93
C GLY A 52 3.72 8.15 -18.45
N VAL A 53 3.49 8.32 -17.14
CA VAL A 53 3.32 9.66 -16.54
C VAL A 53 4.56 10.53 -16.74
N VAL A 54 5.76 10.01 -16.45
CA VAL A 54 7.02 10.76 -16.60
C VAL A 54 7.27 11.15 -18.05
N ARG A 55 7.04 10.24 -19.00
CA ARG A 55 7.16 10.52 -20.44
C ARG A 55 6.14 11.56 -20.90
N ALA A 56 4.89 11.47 -20.45
CA ALA A 56 3.86 12.44 -20.81
C ALA A 56 4.18 13.85 -20.28
N LEU A 57 4.91 13.96 -19.18
CA LEU A 57 5.41 15.22 -18.63
C LEU A 57 6.69 15.72 -19.33
N GLY A 58 7.22 14.97 -20.32
CA GLY A 58 8.44 15.32 -21.05
C GLY A 58 9.73 14.91 -20.32
N GLY A 59 9.62 14.06 -19.28
CA GLY A 59 10.75 13.52 -18.55
C GLY A 59 11.28 12.21 -19.12
N GLU A 60 12.46 11.80 -18.67
CA GLU A 60 13.04 10.49 -18.92
C GLU A 60 12.85 9.61 -17.70
N TRP A 61 12.29 8.41 -17.89
CA TRP A 61 12.12 7.45 -16.79
C TRP A 61 13.45 6.85 -16.39
N ARG A 62 13.75 6.93 -15.10
CA ARG A 62 14.96 6.37 -14.50
C ARG A 62 14.57 5.37 -13.40
N SER A 63 14.75 4.09 -13.69
CA SER A 63 14.38 3.00 -12.77
C SER A 63 15.23 2.99 -11.49
N ASP A 64 16.48 3.49 -11.54
CA ASP A 64 17.37 3.65 -10.39
C ASP A 64 16.85 4.69 -9.39
N LEU A 65 16.06 5.67 -9.85
CA LEU A 65 15.44 6.68 -9.00
C LEU A 65 14.01 6.32 -8.55
N ALA A 66 13.45 5.20 -9.01
CA ALA A 66 12.07 4.82 -8.73
C ALA A 66 11.77 4.62 -7.23
N THR A 67 12.80 4.35 -6.42
CA THR A 67 12.71 4.25 -4.95
C THR A 67 13.00 5.56 -4.22
N GLU A 68 13.50 6.58 -4.93
CA GLU A 68 13.69 7.90 -4.37
C GLU A 68 12.36 8.66 -4.35
N ARG A 69 12.05 9.23 -3.21
CA ARG A 69 10.85 10.03 -3.04
C ARG A 69 11.07 11.23 -2.13
N ARG A 70 10.44 12.33 -2.46
CA ARG A 70 10.30 13.45 -1.55
C ARG A 70 9.19 13.16 -0.56
N LEU A 71 9.51 13.14 0.73
CA LEU A 71 8.51 12.96 1.78
C LEU A 71 7.60 14.19 1.86
N THR A 72 6.29 13.95 1.88
CA THR A 72 5.25 14.94 2.13
C THR A 72 4.64 14.80 3.53
N THR A 73 5.05 13.77 4.27
CA THR A 73 4.72 13.58 5.69
C THR A 73 5.53 14.51 6.57
N PRO A 74 5.11 14.77 7.83
CA PRO A 74 5.98 15.35 8.85
C PRO A 74 7.30 14.57 8.97
N ARG A 75 8.37 15.26 9.33
CA ARG A 75 9.74 14.68 9.26
C ARG A 75 9.96 13.47 10.17
N HIS A 76 9.16 13.32 11.24
CA HIS A 76 9.38 12.28 12.24
C HIS A 76 8.86 10.90 11.81
N TYR A 77 7.97 10.80 10.81
CA TYR A 77 7.49 9.51 10.33
C TYR A 77 7.45 9.39 8.81
N ALA A 78 7.51 8.17 8.32
CA ALA A 78 7.30 7.86 6.92
C ALA A 78 6.57 6.53 6.74
N TYR A 79 5.79 6.43 5.66
CA TYR A 79 5.25 5.15 5.23
C TYR A 79 6.33 4.31 4.57
N LEU A 80 6.42 3.04 4.95
CA LEU A 80 7.30 2.05 4.35
C LEU A 80 6.42 0.97 3.69
N LYS A 81 6.30 1.02 2.37
CA LYS A 81 5.48 0.09 1.62
C LYS A 81 6.25 -1.19 1.34
N ILE A 82 5.76 -2.31 1.89
CA ILE A 82 6.41 -3.63 1.78
C ILE A 82 5.78 -4.54 0.73
N GLY A 83 4.64 -4.15 0.17
CA GLY A 83 3.95 -4.91 -0.86
C GLY A 83 2.82 -4.11 -1.50
N GLU A 84 2.33 -4.60 -2.63
CA GLU A 84 1.24 -4.02 -3.42
C GLU A 84 0.30 -5.13 -3.91
N GLY A 85 -1.00 -4.81 -4.01
CA GLY A 85 -2.00 -5.77 -4.47
C GLY A 85 -2.49 -6.73 -3.38
N CYS A 86 -3.44 -7.60 -3.72
CA CYS A 86 -4.08 -8.48 -2.73
C CYS A 86 -4.69 -9.72 -3.41
N ASP A 87 -4.41 -10.91 -2.86
CA ASP A 87 -4.93 -12.19 -3.37
C ASP A 87 -6.27 -12.59 -2.72
N TRP A 88 -6.73 -11.84 -1.72
CA TRP A 88 -8.02 -12.05 -1.12
C TRP A 88 -9.14 -11.59 -2.06
N LYS A 89 -10.14 -12.46 -2.25
CA LYS A 89 -11.27 -12.19 -3.13
C LYS A 89 -12.53 -11.80 -2.32
N CYS A 90 -12.40 -10.85 -1.40
CA CYS A 90 -13.52 -10.35 -0.61
C CYS A 90 -14.59 -9.76 -1.54
N GLY A 91 -15.85 -10.14 -1.33
CA GLY A 91 -16.94 -9.85 -2.28
C GLY A 91 -17.28 -8.37 -2.48
N TYR A 92 -16.81 -7.51 -1.59
CA TYR A 92 -17.04 -6.05 -1.60
C TYR A 92 -15.78 -5.24 -2.00
N CYS A 93 -14.65 -5.92 -2.29
CA CYS A 93 -13.37 -5.25 -2.43
C CYS A 93 -12.92 -5.20 -3.90
N ALA A 94 -12.60 -4.01 -4.37
CA ALA A 94 -12.10 -3.78 -5.73
C ALA A 94 -10.56 -3.82 -5.83
N ILE A 95 -9.82 -3.98 -4.73
CA ILE A 95 -8.35 -3.93 -4.73
C ILE A 95 -7.72 -4.92 -5.72
N PRO A 96 -8.14 -6.21 -5.82
CA PRO A 96 -7.55 -7.11 -6.80
C PRO A 96 -7.73 -6.67 -8.25
N LEU A 97 -8.81 -5.93 -8.55
CA LEU A 97 -9.08 -5.39 -9.89
C LEU A 97 -8.26 -4.12 -10.20
N ILE A 98 -7.87 -3.37 -9.15
CA ILE A 98 -7.17 -2.09 -9.29
C ILE A 98 -5.66 -2.27 -9.15
N ARG A 99 -5.22 -3.06 -8.14
CA ARG A 99 -3.81 -3.21 -7.77
C ARG A 99 -3.20 -4.54 -8.24
N GLY A 100 -4.05 -5.47 -8.69
CA GLY A 100 -3.65 -6.81 -9.09
C GLY A 100 -3.35 -7.75 -7.93
N PRO A 101 -2.68 -8.89 -8.21
CA PRO A 101 -2.26 -9.83 -7.19
C PRO A 101 -1.23 -9.20 -6.24
N HIS A 102 -1.03 -9.85 -5.08
CA HIS A 102 -0.04 -9.44 -4.11
C HIS A 102 1.38 -9.59 -4.70
N VAL A 103 2.15 -8.51 -4.58
CA VAL A 103 3.57 -8.47 -4.97
C VAL A 103 4.35 -7.85 -3.82
N SER A 104 5.22 -8.64 -3.21
CA SER A 104 6.10 -8.17 -2.12
C SER A 104 7.29 -7.39 -2.67
N VAL A 105 7.75 -6.39 -1.93
CA VAL A 105 9.03 -5.74 -2.16
C VAL A 105 10.13 -6.62 -1.56
N PRO A 106 11.23 -6.93 -2.29
CA PRO A 106 12.34 -7.70 -1.73
C PRO A 106 12.86 -7.11 -0.41
N MET A 107 13.19 -7.98 0.56
CA MET A 107 13.55 -7.56 1.92
C MET A 107 14.71 -6.57 1.93
N GLU A 108 15.72 -6.79 1.11
CA GLU A 108 16.90 -5.95 0.98
C GLU A 108 16.52 -4.52 0.56
N GLN A 109 15.60 -4.40 -0.40
CA GLN A 109 15.11 -3.10 -0.87
C GLN A 109 14.31 -2.36 0.21
N VAL A 110 13.46 -3.09 0.96
CA VAL A 110 12.72 -2.51 2.09
C VAL A 110 13.68 -2.00 3.16
N LEU A 111 14.70 -2.80 3.50
CA LEU A 111 15.70 -2.42 4.51
C LEU A 111 16.55 -1.23 4.05
N ASP A 112 16.92 -1.18 2.78
CA ASP A 112 17.68 -0.05 2.22
C ASP A 112 16.84 1.23 2.21
N GLU A 113 15.57 1.16 1.88
CA GLU A 113 14.66 2.31 2.00
C GLU A 113 14.55 2.76 3.46
N ALA A 114 14.35 1.83 4.39
CA ALA A 114 14.25 2.13 5.82
C ALA A 114 15.53 2.81 6.36
N ARG A 115 16.73 2.36 5.94
CA ARG A 115 18.00 3.00 6.30
C ARG A 115 18.10 4.43 5.75
N ARG A 116 17.70 4.66 4.49
CA ARG A 116 17.67 6.01 3.90
C ARG A 116 16.71 6.93 4.65
N LEU A 117 15.54 6.44 5.02
CA LEU A 117 14.55 7.19 5.81
C LEU A 117 15.12 7.56 7.19
N ALA A 118 15.75 6.61 7.87
CA ALA A 118 16.39 6.83 9.17
C ALA A 118 17.52 7.89 9.06
N ALA A 119 18.38 7.80 8.04
CA ALA A 119 19.42 8.77 7.76
C ALA A 119 18.86 10.17 7.46
N GLY A 120 17.66 10.24 6.87
CA GLY A 120 16.90 11.48 6.65
C GLY A 120 16.22 12.06 7.89
N GLY A 121 16.34 11.40 9.06
CA GLY A 121 15.79 11.85 10.34
C GLY A 121 14.41 11.32 10.69
N VAL A 122 13.88 10.35 9.92
CA VAL A 122 12.64 9.63 10.25
C VAL A 122 12.87 8.78 11.50
N ARG A 123 11.93 8.84 12.45
CA ARG A 123 11.96 8.11 13.72
C ARG A 123 10.90 7.00 13.78
N GLU A 124 9.80 7.15 13.08
CA GLU A 124 8.72 6.16 13.03
C GLU A 124 8.51 5.65 11.61
N LEU A 125 8.50 4.33 11.43
CA LEU A 125 8.14 3.66 10.19
C LEU A 125 6.71 3.13 10.30
N MET A 126 5.84 3.59 9.39
CA MET A 126 4.50 3.04 9.19
C MET A 126 4.57 1.98 8.10
N VAL A 127 4.66 0.72 8.49
CA VAL A 127 4.77 -0.44 7.58
C VAL A 127 3.40 -0.72 6.98
N ILE A 128 3.29 -0.63 5.65
CA ILE A 128 2.02 -0.71 4.93
C ILE A 128 2.08 -1.68 3.75
N ALA A 129 0.95 -2.34 3.50
CA ALA A 129 0.56 -3.05 2.28
C ALA A 129 -0.97 -3.14 2.27
N GLN A 130 -1.59 -3.77 1.27
CA GLN A 130 -3.02 -4.12 1.34
C GLN A 130 -3.29 -5.28 2.30
N ASP A 131 -2.29 -6.14 2.49
CA ASP A 131 -2.21 -7.15 3.54
C ASP A 131 -0.74 -7.35 3.91
N THR A 132 -0.31 -6.82 5.03
CA THR A 132 1.08 -6.96 5.50
C THR A 132 1.40 -8.37 5.95
N THR A 133 0.41 -9.14 6.44
CA THR A 133 0.61 -10.52 6.91
C THR A 133 0.97 -11.51 5.79
N TYR A 134 0.71 -11.13 4.53
CA TYR A 134 1.00 -11.96 3.36
C TYR A 134 2.41 -11.75 2.80
N TYR A 135 3.17 -10.82 3.39
CA TYR A 135 4.50 -10.46 2.93
C TYR A 135 5.43 -11.67 2.77
N GLY A 136 6.06 -11.76 1.61
CA GLY A 136 7.09 -12.73 1.28
C GLY A 136 6.59 -14.05 0.68
N VAL A 137 5.27 -14.30 0.66
CA VAL A 137 4.73 -15.57 0.14
C VAL A 137 5.08 -15.76 -1.34
N ASP A 138 4.97 -14.71 -2.13
CA ASP A 138 5.30 -14.69 -3.57
C ASP A 138 6.80 -14.82 -3.86
N LEU A 139 7.65 -14.18 -3.04
CA LEU A 139 9.11 -14.16 -3.24
C LEU A 139 9.84 -15.35 -2.62
N TYR A 140 9.38 -15.81 -1.44
CA TYR A 140 10.13 -16.77 -0.62
C TYR A 140 9.35 -18.07 -0.36
N GLY A 141 8.14 -18.21 -0.94
CA GLY A 141 7.28 -19.39 -0.72
C GLY A 141 6.70 -19.50 0.70
N ARG A 142 6.94 -18.51 1.58
CA ARG A 142 6.45 -18.44 2.95
C ARG A 142 6.31 -17.01 3.43
N ARG A 143 5.54 -16.81 4.49
CA ARG A 143 5.44 -15.50 5.16
C ARG A 143 6.77 -15.12 5.80
N ARG A 144 7.20 -13.88 5.62
CA ARG A 144 8.48 -13.35 6.11
C ARG A 144 8.31 -12.02 6.88
N LEU A 145 7.08 -11.70 7.33
CA LEU A 145 6.84 -10.44 8.03
C LEU A 145 7.59 -10.35 9.35
N ALA A 146 7.60 -11.43 10.15
CA ALA A 146 8.34 -11.48 11.43
C ALA A 146 9.85 -11.25 11.23
N ASP A 147 10.42 -11.90 10.20
CA ASP A 147 11.84 -11.72 9.84
C ASP A 147 12.12 -10.26 9.46
N LEU A 148 11.25 -9.66 8.62
CA LEU A 148 11.39 -8.26 8.21
C LEU A 148 11.30 -7.31 9.40
N LEU A 149 10.31 -7.48 10.28
CA LEU A 149 10.14 -6.62 11.45
C LEU A 149 11.37 -6.70 12.37
N THR A 150 11.91 -7.89 12.57
CA THR A 150 13.15 -8.09 13.37
C THR A 150 14.33 -7.33 12.76
N GLU A 151 14.52 -7.40 11.45
CA GLU A 151 15.59 -6.67 10.77
C GLU A 151 15.38 -5.15 10.82
N LEU A 152 14.15 -4.67 10.66
CA LEU A 152 13.81 -3.25 10.79
C LEU A 152 14.14 -2.71 12.20
N CYS A 153 13.93 -3.51 13.25
CA CYS A 153 14.27 -3.14 14.63
C CYS A 153 15.77 -2.88 14.83
N ARG A 154 16.63 -3.51 14.02
CA ARG A 154 18.09 -3.32 14.08
C ARG A 154 18.58 -2.01 13.49
N ILE A 155 17.71 -1.29 12.75
CA ILE A 155 18.09 -0.03 12.12
C ILE A 155 18.23 1.06 13.19
N GLY A 156 19.42 1.67 13.22
CA GLY A 156 19.70 2.82 14.09
C GLY A 156 18.90 4.05 13.64
N GLY A 157 18.47 4.87 14.60
CA GLY A 157 17.68 6.07 14.34
C GLY A 157 16.18 5.86 14.25
N ILE A 158 15.71 4.65 13.99
CA ILE A 158 14.27 4.29 14.10
C ILE A 158 13.96 3.96 15.56
N GLU A 159 12.92 4.58 16.07
CA GLU A 159 12.43 4.43 17.43
C GLU A 159 11.11 3.65 17.49
N TRP A 160 10.24 3.83 16.46
CA TRP A 160 8.94 3.19 16.39
C TRP A 160 8.69 2.54 15.03
N ILE A 161 8.10 1.35 15.07
CA ILE A 161 7.63 0.60 13.89
C ILE A 161 6.17 0.27 14.14
N ARG A 162 5.30 0.79 13.29
CA ARG A 162 3.85 0.58 13.38
C ARG A 162 3.39 -0.26 12.20
N LEU A 163 2.74 -1.40 12.51
CA LEU A 163 2.19 -2.30 11.50
C LEU A 163 0.74 -1.93 11.19
N HIS A 164 0.43 -1.76 9.91
CA HIS A 164 -0.91 -1.47 9.43
C HIS A 164 -1.43 -2.56 8.48
N TYR A 165 -2.77 -2.64 8.34
CA TYR A 165 -3.46 -3.47 7.35
C TYR A 165 -3.13 -4.97 7.46
N ALA A 166 -3.32 -5.52 8.62
CA ALA A 166 -3.19 -6.95 8.85
C ALA A 166 -4.50 -7.69 8.52
N TYR A 167 -4.42 -8.84 7.86
CA TYR A 167 -5.59 -9.65 7.57
C TYR A 167 -5.75 -10.76 8.64
N PRO A 168 -6.96 -11.02 9.14
CA PRO A 168 -7.14 -11.93 10.29
C PRO A 168 -6.95 -13.41 9.96
N THR A 169 -7.10 -13.83 8.69
CA THR A 169 -7.01 -15.24 8.30
C THR A 169 -5.58 -15.75 8.35
N GLY A 170 -5.32 -16.69 9.24
CA GLY A 170 -3.98 -17.28 9.41
C GLY A 170 -2.96 -16.21 9.77
N PHE A 171 -3.30 -15.32 10.68
CA PHE A 171 -2.36 -14.35 11.21
C PHE A 171 -1.13 -15.08 11.79
N PRO A 172 0.10 -14.69 11.43
CA PRO A 172 1.29 -15.42 11.85
C PRO A 172 1.58 -15.22 13.34
N ASP A 173 1.71 -16.33 14.09
CA ASP A 173 1.99 -16.29 15.53
C ASP A 173 3.38 -15.70 15.83
N ASP A 174 4.37 -15.94 14.96
CA ASP A 174 5.71 -15.37 15.04
C ASP A 174 5.72 -13.83 14.97
N VAL A 175 4.77 -13.23 14.27
CA VAL A 175 4.60 -11.76 14.25
C VAL A 175 4.16 -11.26 15.63
N ILE A 176 3.23 -11.98 16.29
CA ILE A 176 2.79 -11.63 17.66
C ILE A 176 3.96 -11.72 18.63
N GLU A 177 4.77 -12.79 18.52
CA GLU A 177 5.96 -12.98 19.35
C GLU A 177 6.97 -11.84 19.17
N VAL A 178 7.30 -11.48 17.94
CA VAL A 178 8.20 -10.36 17.64
C VAL A 178 7.62 -9.06 18.19
N MET A 179 6.32 -8.80 17.98
CA MET A 179 5.66 -7.61 18.52
C MET A 179 5.68 -7.57 20.05
N ALA A 180 5.58 -8.70 20.72
CA ALA A 180 5.62 -8.78 22.18
C ALA A 180 7.02 -8.43 22.73
N HIS A 181 8.07 -8.91 22.10
CA HIS A 181 9.44 -8.82 22.63
C HIS A 181 10.23 -7.59 22.14
N GLU A 182 9.94 -7.10 20.94
CA GLU A 182 10.66 -5.95 20.37
C GLU A 182 10.10 -4.62 20.86
N PRO A 183 10.88 -3.80 21.59
CA PRO A 183 10.40 -2.56 22.18
C PRO A 183 10.11 -1.47 21.14
N LYS A 184 10.75 -1.52 19.97
CA LYS A 184 10.51 -0.55 18.89
C LYS A 184 9.18 -0.78 18.18
N ILE A 185 8.60 -1.98 18.26
CA ILE A 185 7.33 -2.27 17.60
C ILE A 185 6.18 -1.79 18.48
N CYS A 186 5.36 -0.91 17.91
CA CYS A 186 4.16 -0.42 18.58
C CYS A 186 3.23 -1.57 18.92
N LYS A 187 2.71 -1.63 20.15
CA LYS A 187 1.72 -2.63 20.57
C LYS A 187 0.34 -2.27 20.02
N TYR A 188 0.26 -2.22 18.71
CA TYR A 188 -0.89 -1.80 17.93
C TYR A 188 -1.07 -2.73 16.72
N LEU A 189 -2.29 -3.22 16.51
CA LEU A 189 -2.70 -3.97 15.34
C LEU A 189 -3.94 -3.36 14.72
N ASP A 190 -3.90 -3.20 13.42
CA ASP A 190 -4.99 -2.73 12.56
C ASP A 190 -5.52 -3.93 11.77
N ILE A 191 -6.60 -4.54 12.28
CA ILE A 191 -7.17 -5.77 11.73
C ILE A 191 -8.66 -5.58 11.44
N PRO A 192 -9.07 -5.43 10.18
CA PRO A 192 -10.47 -5.31 9.81
C PRO A 192 -11.19 -6.67 9.82
N PHE A 193 -11.78 -7.07 10.93
CA PHE A 193 -12.59 -8.29 11.02
C PHE A 193 -13.86 -8.24 10.16
N GLN A 194 -14.38 -7.06 9.87
CA GLN A 194 -15.59 -6.74 9.10
C GLN A 194 -16.90 -7.17 9.79
N HIS A 195 -17.00 -8.39 10.29
CA HIS A 195 -18.15 -8.92 11.00
C HIS A 195 -17.75 -10.05 11.94
N ILE A 196 -18.65 -10.46 12.85
CA ILE A 196 -18.43 -11.57 13.78
C ILE A 196 -19.37 -12.78 13.51
N SER A 197 -20.39 -12.65 12.67
CA SER A 197 -21.26 -13.74 12.26
C SER A 197 -20.64 -14.53 11.13
N ASP A 198 -20.51 -15.86 11.28
CA ASP A 198 -19.95 -16.75 10.25
C ASP A 198 -20.74 -16.71 8.95
N ALA A 199 -22.07 -16.57 9.01
CA ALA A 199 -22.93 -16.45 7.85
C ALA A 199 -22.58 -15.18 7.03
N GLN A 200 -22.39 -14.05 7.70
CA GLN A 200 -22.03 -12.79 7.05
C GLN A 200 -20.58 -12.83 6.52
N LEU A 201 -19.66 -13.36 7.29
CA LEU A 201 -18.26 -13.54 6.85
C LEU A 201 -18.18 -14.40 5.59
N LYS A 202 -18.95 -15.50 5.54
CA LYS A 202 -19.06 -16.34 4.35
C LYS A 202 -19.67 -15.60 3.15
N ALA A 203 -20.73 -14.83 3.36
CA ALA A 203 -21.37 -14.02 2.32
C ALA A 203 -20.40 -12.95 1.77
N MET A 204 -19.58 -12.36 2.63
CA MET A 204 -18.50 -11.40 2.28
C MET A 204 -17.27 -12.07 1.66
N LYS A 205 -17.24 -13.40 1.53
CA LYS A 205 -16.06 -14.18 1.10
C LYS A 205 -14.83 -13.95 1.97
N ARG A 206 -15.05 -13.69 3.28
CA ARG A 206 -13.98 -13.67 4.28
C ARG A 206 -13.61 -15.11 4.65
N ARG A 207 -12.34 -15.39 4.88
CA ARG A 207 -11.83 -16.75 5.11
C ARG A 207 -11.58 -17.06 6.59
N HIS A 208 -11.92 -16.15 7.51
CA HIS A 208 -11.90 -16.40 8.95
C HIS A 208 -13.30 -16.60 9.49
N THR A 209 -13.39 -17.26 10.62
CA THR A 209 -14.62 -17.51 11.37
C THR A 209 -14.67 -16.67 12.64
N LYS A 210 -15.82 -16.67 13.32
CA LYS A 210 -15.97 -16.12 14.67
C LYS A 210 -14.93 -16.70 15.64
N ALA A 211 -14.70 -18.02 15.59
CA ALA A 211 -13.74 -18.72 16.44
C ALA A 211 -12.29 -18.24 16.17
N ASP A 212 -11.94 -18.01 14.89
CA ASP A 212 -10.62 -17.48 14.52
C ASP A 212 -10.42 -16.06 15.04
N ALA A 213 -11.46 -15.22 14.98
CA ALA A 213 -11.40 -13.86 15.51
C ALA A 213 -11.15 -13.86 17.03
N TYR A 214 -11.88 -14.69 17.80
CA TYR A 214 -11.68 -14.79 19.25
C TYR A 214 -10.32 -15.41 19.65
N ARG A 215 -9.78 -16.29 18.81
CA ARG A 215 -8.44 -16.84 19.08
C ARG A 215 -7.33 -15.82 18.85
N LEU A 216 -7.53 -14.89 17.93
CA LEU A 216 -6.53 -13.88 17.59
C LEU A 216 -6.50 -12.73 18.60
N VAL A 217 -7.64 -12.39 19.22
CA VAL A 217 -7.79 -11.33 20.24
C VAL A 217 -7.54 -11.86 21.64
#